data_6ab3f70192dd514c9fc6ff7d1fa8c484
#
_entry.id   6ab3f70192dd514c9fc6ff7d1fa8c484
#
_cell.length_a   1.000
_cell.length_b   1.000
_cell.length_c   1.000
_cell.angle_alpha   90.00
_cell.angle_beta   90.00
_cell.angle_gamma   90.00
#
_symmetry.space_group_name_H-M   'P 1'
#
loop_
_entity.id
_entity.type
_entity.pdbx_description
1 polymer ?
#
loop_
_entity_poly.entity_id
_entity_poly.type
_entity_poly.pdbx_seq_one_letter_code
_entity_poly.pdbx_strand_id
1 'polypeptide(L)'
;MSKPYTNEDLSNIFDSDLSWRRKELSDLKAALKASDEYSRLVLLRAIIAMSYAHWEGYVRTCANRYFEHLTLRKKLYSEFERQIYVNSILTRLDSLHRSRLSLKERCHLVNDILDGGNGRFSYLNPDLVDTKSNLNTDVVSEICLVCSVDSSHFENKRTFLDTLLLKRRNAIAHGQQEFIHAGEIDDFVATVLSLMEHFRSLLENKIYTKSYAA
;
A
#
# COMPACT_ATOMS: atom_id res chain seq x y z
N MET A 1 1.97 -7.68 -17.08
CA MET A 1 3.07 -7.09 -16.29
C MET A 1 4.13 -8.15 -16.03
N SER A 2 5.43 -7.81 -16.12
CA SER A 2 6.53 -8.71 -15.81
C SER A 2 6.50 -9.10 -14.32
N LYS A 3 7.03 -10.29 -14.01
CA LYS A 3 7.17 -10.74 -12.61
C LYS A 3 8.47 -10.19 -12.03
N PRO A 4 8.48 -9.79 -10.74
CA PRO A 4 9.66 -9.21 -10.07
C PRO A 4 10.66 -10.31 -9.64
N TYR A 5 11.33 -10.94 -10.58
CA TYR A 5 12.29 -12.01 -10.29
C TYR A 5 13.58 -11.50 -9.63
N THR A 6 14.03 -10.31 -10.00
CA THR A 6 15.22 -9.67 -9.43
C THR A 6 14.84 -8.41 -8.64
N ASN A 7 15.77 -7.89 -7.85
CA ASN A 7 15.58 -6.60 -7.17
C ASN A 7 15.37 -5.48 -8.19
N GLU A 8 16.12 -5.53 -9.29
CA GLU A 8 16.01 -4.56 -10.39
C GLU A 8 14.64 -4.62 -11.08
N ASP A 9 14.11 -5.84 -11.34
CA ASP A 9 12.75 -5.98 -11.89
C ASP A 9 11.71 -5.33 -10.99
N LEU A 10 11.84 -5.52 -9.65
CA LEU A 10 10.94 -4.92 -8.67
C LEU A 10 11.02 -3.38 -8.70
N SER A 11 12.25 -2.83 -8.65
CA SER A 11 12.46 -1.38 -8.71
C SER A 11 11.92 -0.80 -10.02
N ASN A 12 12.14 -1.44 -11.15
CA ASN A 12 11.61 -1.01 -12.45
C ASN A 12 10.06 -1.01 -12.48
N ILE A 13 9.41 -1.98 -11.81
CA ILE A 13 7.95 -2.01 -11.66
C ILE A 13 7.49 -0.81 -10.84
N PHE A 14 8.14 -0.52 -9.71
CA PHE A 14 7.81 0.63 -8.86
C PHE A 14 8.02 1.95 -9.60
N ASP A 15 9.14 2.10 -10.33
CA ASP A 15 9.44 3.29 -11.13
C ASP A 15 8.41 3.53 -12.22
N SER A 16 8.07 2.49 -12.96
CA SER A 16 7.09 2.57 -14.04
C SER A 16 5.71 2.98 -13.50
N ASP A 17 5.29 2.39 -12.38
CA ASP A 17 3.99 2.70 -11.77
C ASP A 17 3.95 4.13 -11.19
N LEU A 18 5.05 4.59 -10.57
CA LEU A 18 5.15 5.97 -10.05
C LEU A 18 5.19 7.00 -11.18
N SER A 19 5.88 6.70 -12.27
CA SER A 19 6.12 7.63 -13.37
C SER A 19 4.82 8.04 -14.08
N TRP A 20 3.94 7.07 -14.40
CA TRP A 20 2.67 7.42 -15.05
C TRP A 20 1.73 8.19 -14.10
N ARG A 21 1.73 7.86 -12.80
CA ARG A 21 0.94 8.58 -11.79
C ARG A 21 1.41 10.03 -11.65
N ARG A 22 2.72 10.22 -11.58
CA ARG A 22 3.34 11.56 -11.55
C ARG A 22 2.99 12.36 -12.78
N LYS A 23 3.03 11.73 -13.96
CA LYS A 23 2.67 12.38 -15.22
C LYS A 23 1.20 12.83 -15.20
N GLU A 24 0.27 11.98 -14.80
CA GLU A 24 -1.16 12.31 -14.76
C GLU A 24 -1.44 13.48 -13.80
N LEU A 25 -0.84 13.47 -12.61
CA LEU A 25 -0.98 14.61 -11.67
C LEU A 25 -0.36 15.88 -12.22
N SER A 26 0.75 15.79 -12.95
CA SER A 26 1.37 16.93 -13.63
C SER A 26 0.49 17.49 -14.75
N ASP A 27 -0.11 16.61 -15.55
CA ASP A 27 -1.02 16.99 -16.64
C ASP A 27 -2.29 17.67 -16.07
N LEU A 28 -2.85 17.18 -14.97
CA LEU A 28 -3.97 17.81 -14.27
C LEU A 28 -3.60 19.21 -13.72
N LYS A 29 -2.40 19.37 -13.15
CA LYS A 29 -1.90 20.69 -12.71
C LYS A 29 -1.71 21.66 -13.86
N ALA A 30 -1.22 21.18 -15.01
CA ALA A 30 -1.08 22.00 -16.22
C ALA A 30 -2.45 22.44 -16.75
N ALA A 31 -3.43 21.55 -16.78
CA ALA A 31 -4.82 21.87 -17.14
C ALA A 31 -5.43 22.89 -16.18
N LEU A 32 -5.18 22.76 -14.87
CA LEU A 32 -5.63 23.74 -13.87
C LEU A 32 -5.08 25.14 -14.14
N LYS A 33 -3.80 25.26 -14.47
CA LYS A 33 -3.14 26.55 -14.78
C LYS A 33 -3.71 27.21 -16.04
N ALA A 34 -4.13 26.40 -17.00
CA ALA A 34 -4.70 26.89 -18.27
C ALA A 34 -6.24 27.10 -18.22
N SER A 35 -6.91 26.74 -17.12
CA SER A 35 -8.37 26.74 -17.02
C SER A 35 -8.95 28.12 -16.74
N ASP A 36 -10.20 28.32 -17.20
CA ASP A 36 -11.06 29.43 -16.77
C ASP A 36 -11.57 29.24 -15.33
N GLU A 37 -12.26 30.23 -14.81
CA GLU A 37 -12.75 30.24 -13.43
C GLU A 37 -13.73 29.11 -13.11
N TYR A 38 -14.61 28.73 -14.06
CA TYR A 38 -15.60 27.67 -13.89
C TYR A 38 -14.95 26.29 -13.89
N SER A 39 -14.09 26.04 -14.86
CA SER A 39 -13.33 24.77 -15.00
C SER A 39 -12.35 24.56 -13.84
N ARG A 40 -11.82 25.65 -13.29
CA ARG A 40 -10.85 25.62 -12.17
C ARG A 40 -11.39 24.89 -10.96
N LEU A 41 -12.63 25.17 -10.54
CA LEU A 41 -13.24 24.52 -9.37
C LEU A 41 -13.40 23.01 -9.57
N VAL A 42 -13.77 22.59 -10.78
CA VAL A 42 -13.90 21.17 -11.12
C VAL A 42 -12.53 20.48 -11.11
N LEU A 43 -11.51 21.11 -11.70
CA LEU A 43 -10.15 20.56 -11.75
C LEU A 43 -9.50 20.49 -10.35
N LEU A 44 -9.72 21.44 -9.47
CA LEU A 44 -9.24 21.38 -8.09
C LEU A 44 -9.78 20.14 -7.37
N ARG A 45 -11.07 19.86 -7.48
CA ARG A 45 -11.70 18.68 -6.91
C ARG A 45 -11.17 17.39 -7.56
N ALA A 46 -11.01 17.39 -8.88
CA ALA A 46 -10.44 16.25 -9.61
C ALA A 46 -9.01 15.94 -9.14
N ILE A 47 -8.16 16.95 -8.94
CA ILE A 47 -6.78 16.75 -8.45
C ILE A 47 -6.78 16.08 -7.07
N ILE A 48 -7.63 16.52 -6.12
CA ILE A 48 -7.71 15.88 -4.79
C ILE A 48 -8.14 14.41 -4.92
N ALA A 49 -9.20 14.14 -5.68
CA ALA A 49 -9.71 12.78 -5.86
C ALA A 49 -8.69 11.86 -6.53
N MET A 50 -8.03 12.35 -7.59
CA MET A 50 -6.99 11.60 -8.31
C MET A 50 -5.73 11.41 -7.48
N SER A 51 -5.31 12.40 -6.69
CA SER A 51 -4.18 12.27 -5.78
C SER A 51 -4.39 11.14 -4.76
N TYR A 52 -5.60 11.05 -4.18
CA TYR A 52 -5.94 9.94 -3.31
C TYR A 52 -5.94 8.59 -4.05
N ALA A 53 -6.56 8.52 -5.23
CA ALA A 53 -6.61 7.28 -6.01
C ALA A 53 -5.20 6.79 -6.38
N HIS A 54 -4.28 7.72 -6.70
CA HIS A 54 -2.89 7.40 -6.95
C HIS A 54 -2.17 6.92 -5.70
N TRP A 55 -2.34 7.60 -4.57
CA TRP A 55 -1.78 7.19 -3.28
C TRP A 55 -2.21 5.76 -2.92
N GLU A 56 -3.51 5.52 -2.85
CA GLU A 56 -4.07 4.20 -2.50
C GLU A 56 -3.62 3.11 -3.49
N GLY A 57 -3.74 3.39 -4.79
CA GLY A 57 -3.36 2.44 -5.83
C GLY A 57 -1.86 2.12 -5.82
N TYR A 58 -1.00 3.11 -5.55
CA TYR A 58 0.44 2.91 -5.49
C TYR A 58 0.87 2.06 -4.29
N VAL A 59 0.36 2.35 -3.09
CA VAL A 59 0.63 1.56 -1.88
C VAL A 59 0.22 0.11 -2.09
N ARG A 60 -0.99 -0.13 -2.62
CA ARG A 60 -1.49 -1.47 -2.94
C ARG A 60 -0.59 -2.19 -3.95
N THR A 61 -0.20 -1.51 -5.04
CA THR A 61 0.68 -2.09 -6.07
C THR A 61 2.03 -2.45 -5.48
N CYS A 62 2.69 -1.53 -4.78
CA CYS A 62 4.03 -1.76 -4.22
C CYS A 62 4.02 -2.90 -3.20
N ALA A 63 3.07 -2.94 -2.26
CA ALA A 63 3.00 -4.00 -1.27
C ALA A 63 2.76 -5.37 -1.93
N ASN A 64 1.83 -5.49 -2.88
CA ASN A 64 1.58 -6.75 -3.57
C ASN A 64 2.79 -7.21 -4.39
N ARG A 65 3.49 -6.32 -5.09
CA ARG A 65 4.69 -6.65 -5.85
C ARG A 65 5.87 -7.03 -4.97
N TYR A 66 6.01 -6.39 -3.81
CA TYR A 66 6.98 -6.79 -2.79
C TYR A 66 6.75 -8.24 -2.34
N PHE A 67 5.53 -8.62 -1.99
CA PHE A 67 5.24 -10.01 -1.59
C PHE A 67 5.36 -10.99 -2.75
N GLU A 68 4.97 -10.62 -3.97
CA GLU A 68 5.22 -11.44 -5.16
C GLU A 68 6.73 -11.71 -5.32
N HIS A 69 7.58 -10.68 -5.17
CA HIS A 69 9.02 -10.82 -5.20
C HIS A 69 9.52 -11.82 -4.14
N LEU A 70 9.03 -11.73 -2.89
CA LEU A 70 9.43 -12.65 -1.82
C LEU A 70 9.00 -14.10 -2.12
N THR A 71 7.77 -14.32 -2.64
CA THR A 71 7.29 -15.68 -2.98
C THR A 71 8.15 -16.32 -4.07
N LEU A 72 8.67 -15.54 -5.00
CA LEU A 72 9.56 -16.02 -6.07
C LEU A 72 10.94 -16.47 -5.55
N ARG A 73 11.34 -16.09 -4.32
CA ARG A 73 12.57 -16.60 -3.68
C ARG A 73 12.47 -18.06 -3.28
N LYS A 74 11.27 -18.62 -3.14
CA LYS A 74 10.99 -20.03 -2.77
C LYS A 74 11.67 -20.48 -1.48
N LYS A 75 11.96 -19.54 -0.58
CA LYS A 75 12.59 -19.80 0.70
C LYS A 75 11.61 -20.40 1.71
N LEU A 76 12.16 -21.05 2.76
CA LEU A 76 11.37 -21.51 3.90
C LEU A 76 10.94 -20.31 4.77
N TYR A 77 9.83 -20.44 5.51
CA TYR A 77 9.43 -19.41 6.47
C TYR A 77 10.50 -19.12 7.52
N SER A 78 11.26 -20.13 7.93
CA SER A 78 12.40 -19.99 8.85
C SER A 78 13.57 -19.17 8.31
N GLU A 79 13.61 -18.92 7.02
CA GLU A 79 14.62 -18.08 6.35
C GLU A 79 14.15 -16.62 6.16
N PHE A 80 12.92 -16.31 6.58
CA PHE A 80 12.37 -14.97 6.57
C PHE A 80 12.22 -14.44 8.00
N GLU A 81 12.15 -13.11 8.12
CA GLU A 81 11.77 -12.50 9.38
C GLU A 81 10.39 -13.01 9.86
N ARG A 82 10.22 -13.00 11.16
CA ARG A 82 9.04 -13.59 11.84
C ARG A 82 7.71 -13.07 11.30
N GLN A 83 7.63 -11.80 10.90
CA GLN A 83 6.37 -11.20 10.42
C GLN A 83 5.84 -11.89 9.16
N ILE A 84 6.70 -12.33 8.25
CA ILE A 84 6.28 -13.07 7.04
C ILE A 84 5.58 -14.39 7.41
N TYR A 85 6.07 -15.07 8.44
CA TYR A 85 5.41 -16.28 8.95
C TYR A 85 4.08 -15.94 9.65
N VAL A 86 4.06 -14.90 10.48
CA VAL A 86 2.83 -14.42 11.15
C VAL A 86 1.74 -14.11 10.12
N ASN A 87 2.07 -13.45 9.02
CA ASN A 87 1.13 -13.13 7.94
C ASN A 87 0.46 -14.41 7.37
N SER A 88 1.23 -15.50 7.22
CA SER A 88 0.68 -16.78 6.74
C SER A 88 -0.28 -17.44 7.75
N ILE A 89 -0.01 -17.24 9.05
CA ILE A 89 -0.84 -17.77 10.13
C ILE A 89 -2.17 -17.01 10.20
N LEU A 90 -2.16 -15.67 10.10
CA LEU A 90 -3.37 -14.85 10.13
C LEU A 90 -4.40 -15.33 9.11
N THR A 91 -3.96 -15.64 7.88
CA THR A 91 -4.83 -16.21 6.84
C THR A 91 -5.50 -17.53 7.27
N ARG A 92 -4.76 -18.39 7.98
CA ARG A 92 -5.27 -19.68 8.46
C ARG A 92 -6.21 -19.50 9.65
N LEU A 93 -5.94 -18.54 10.53
CA LEU A 93 -6.81 -18.21 11.66
C LEU A 93 -8.16 -17.68 11.19
N ASP A 94 -8.20 -16.86 10.15
CA ASP A 94 -9.46 -16.40 9.55
C ASP A 94 -10.30 -17.55 9.00
N SER A 95 -9.65 -18.57 8.43
CA SER A 95 -10.36 -19.78 7.98
C SER A 95 -10.95 -20.58 9.12
N LEU A 96 -10.32 -20.58 10.31
CA LEU A 96 -10.85 -21.21 11.54
C LEU A 96 -12.14 -20.54 12.02
N HIS A 97 -12.21 -19.22 11.94
CA HIS A 97 -13.40 -18.48 12.35
C HIS A 97 -14.60 -18.69 11.43
N ARG A 98 -14.34 -18.87 10.13
CA ARG A 98 -15.38 -19.02 9.09
C ARG A 98 -15.88 -20.45 8.93
N SER A 99 -15.15 -21.46 9.38
CA SER A 99 -15.47 -22.87 9.19
C SER A 99 -15.84 -23.56 10.51
N ARG A 100 -16.86 -24.46 10.45
CA ARG A 100 -17.20 -25.36 11.57
C ARG A 100 -16.22 -26.54 11.62
N LEU A 101 -14.95 -26.25 11.89
CA LEU A 101 -13.93 -27.28 12.00
C LEU A 101 -14.18 -28.15 13.25
N SER A 102 -14.03 -29.47 13.10
CA SER A 102 -14.02 -30.41 14.20
C SER A 102 -12.82 -30.16 15.13
N LEU A 103 -12.87 -30.66 16.36
CA LEU A 103 -11.76 -30.54 17.31
C LEU A 103 -10.46 -31.10 16.71
N LYS A 104 -10.55 -32.23 15.99
CA LYS A 104 -9.40 -32.86 15.35
C LYS A 104 -8.74 -31.94 14.31
N GLU A 105 -9.53 -31.29 13.45
CA GLU A 105 -9.02 -30.34 12.46
C GLU A 105 -8.39 -29.11 13.10
N ARG A 106 -8.97 -28.62 14.21
CA ARG A 106 -8.38 -27.52 14.99
C ARG A 106 -7.02 -27.91 15.58
N CYS A 107 -6.90 -29.12 16.16
CA CYS A 107 -5.64 -29.62 16.68
C CYS A 107 -4.58 -29.76 15.58
N HIS A 108 -4.95 -30.29 14.40
CA HIS A 108 -4.04 -30.35 13.26
C HIS A 108 -3.55 -28.97 12.84
N LEU A 109 -4.46 -27.99 12.73
CA LEU A 109 -4.07 -26.64 12.33
C LEU A 109 -3.15 -25.97 13.37
N VAL A 110 -3.40 -26.17 14.67
CA VAL A 110 -2.51 -25.65 15.73
C VAL A 110 -1.11 -26.29 15.61
N ASN A 111 -1.03 -27.61 15.39
CA ASN A 111 0.25 -28.29 15.19
C ASN A 111 0.95 -27.75 13.91
N ASP A 112 0.23 -27.60 12.81
CA ASP A 112 0.77 -27.01 11.58
C ASP A 112 1.29 -25.58 11.79
N ILE A 113 0.65 -24.80 12.67
CA ILE A 113 1.12 -23.46 13.04
C ILE A 113 2.40 -23.55 13.86
N LEU A 114 2.48 -24.48 14.81
CA LEU A 114 3.67 -24.64 15.65
C LEU A 114 4.87 -25.18 14.88
N ASP A 115 4.64 -26.08 13.92
CA ASP A 115 5.68 -26.75 13.12
C ASP A 115 5.97 -26.07 11.78
N GLY A 116 5.17 -25.08 11.40
CA GLY A 116 5.08 -24.54 10.03
C GLY A 116 6.27 -23.70 9.56
N GLY A 117 7.26 -23.42 10.41
CA GLY A 117 8.49 -22.71 10.01
C GLY A 117 9.28 -23.41 8.90
N ASN A 118 9.08 -24.73 8.73
CA ASN A 118 9.68 -25.56 7.68
C ASN A 118 8.91 -25.51 6.34
N GLY A 119 7.75 -24.87 6.29
CA GLY A 119 7.00 -24.65 5.07
C GLY A 119 7.65 -23.59 4.17
N ARG A 120 7.40 -23.68 2.85
CA ARG A 120 7.89 -22.66 1.90
C ARG A 120 6.89 -21.52 1.79
N PHE A 121 7.42 -20.28 1.78
CA PHE A 121 6.62 -19.11 1.46
C PHE A 121 6.33 -19.09 -0.04
N SER A 122 5.13 -19.48 -0.43
CA SER A 122 4.71 -19.58 -1.84
C SER A 122 3.49 -18.73 -2.17
N TYR A 123 2.80 -18.20 -1.17
CA TYR A 123 1.57 -17.43 -1.33
C TYR A 123 1.35 -16.48 -0.15
N LEU A 124 0.91 -15.28 -0.43
CA LEU A 124 0.33 -14.36 0.54
C LEU A 124 -1.13 -14.13 0.19
N ASN A 125 -2.00 -14.13 1.20
CA ASN A 125 -3.40 -13.74 1.00
C ASN A 125 -3.45 -12.24 0.61
N PRO A 126 -4.01 -11.87 -0.55
CA PRO A 126 -4.14 -10.48 -0.98
C PRO A 126 -4.93 -9.60 0.01
N ASP A 127 -5.85 -10.19 0.80
CA ASP A 127 -6.64 -9.47 1.81
C ASP A 127 -5.78 -8.86 2.93
N LEU A 128 -4.53 -9.32 3.10
CA LEU A 128 -3.59 -8.70 4.05
C LEU A 128 -3.07 -7.33 3.58
N VAL A 129 -3.20 -7.03 2.28
CA VAL A 129 -2.87 -5.73 1.68
C VAL A 129 -4.17 -5.03 1.25
N ASP A 130 -5.17 -5.06 2.12
CA ASP A 130 -6.45 -4.39 1.86
C ASP A 130 -6.37 -2.93 2.29
N THR A 131 -6.55 -2.01 1.34
CA THR A 131 -6.64 -0.56 1.61
C THR A 131 -8.01 -0.15 2.15
N LYS A 132 -8.95 -1.10 2.28
CA LYS A 132 -10.33 -0.90 2.79
C LYS A 132 -11.09 0.22 2.04
N SER A 133 -10.63 0.57 0.83
CA SER A 133 -11.11 1.73 0.04
C SER A 133 -11.06 3.06 0.80
N ASN A 134 -10.31 3.10 1.90
CA ASN A 134 -10.14 4.23 2.81
C ASN A 134 -8.74 4.19 3.44
N LEU A 135 -7.71 4.38 2.61
CA LEU A 135 -6.31 4.34 3.05
C LEU A 135 -5.99 5.57 3.92
N ASN A 136 -6.37 5.50 5.20
CA ASN A 136 -6.00 6.44 6.25
C ASN A 136 -4.67 6.05 6.91
N THR A 137 -4.25 6.81 7.90
CA THR A 137 -2.99 6.55 8.62
C THR A 137 -2.97 5.17 9.29
N ASP A 138 -4.07 4.76 9.92
CA ASP A 138 -4.11 3.47 10.61
C ASP A 138 -4.02 2.30 9.61
N VAL A 139 -4.70 2.40 8.45
CA VAL A 139 -4.65 1.38 7.41
C VAL A 139 -3.27 1.31 6.76
N VAL A 140 -2.60 2.44 6.49
CA VAL A 140 -1.22 2.39 5.96
C VAL A 140 -0.26 1.83 6.99
N SER A 141 -0.45 2.09 8.29
CA SER A 141 0.36 1.51 9.37
C SER A 141 0.15 -0.01 9.47
N GLU A 142 -1.09 -0.52 9.29
CA GLU A 142 -1.37 -1.95 9.17
C GLU A 142 -0.62 -2.58 7.97
N ILE A 143 -0.62 -1.92 6.82
CA ILE A 143 0.12 -2.39 5.63
C ILE A 143 1.63 -2.37 5.88
N CYS A 144 2.15 -1.33 6.55
CA CYS A 144 3.56 -1.27 6.95
C CYS A 144 3.92 -2.44 7.90
N LEU A 145 3.07 -2.75 8.88
CA LEU A 145 3.24 -3.90 9.76
C LEU A 145 3.31 -5.21 8.97
N VAL A 146 2.37 -5.43 8.06
CA VAL A 146 2.33 -6.62 7.18
C VAL A 146 3.60 -6.72 6.32
N CYS A 147 4.10 -5.60 5.79
CA CYS A 147 5.36 -5.52 5.05
C CYS A 147 6.60 -5.56 5.95
N SER A 148 6.42 -5.44 7.28
CA SER A 148 7.48 -5.33 8.28
C SER A 148 8.41 -4.14 8.00
N VAL A 149 7.84 -2.98 7.75
CA VAL A 149 8.53 -1.70 7.57
C VAL A 149 8.03 -0.67 8.57
N ASP A 150 8.82 0.38 8.80
CA ASP A 150 8.48 1.45 9.74
C ASP A 150 7.31 2.31 9.25
N SER A 151 6.32 2.58 10.10
CA SER A 151 5.15 3.41 9.83
C SER A 151 5.28 4.85 10.32
N SER A 152 6.29 5.18 11.12
CA SER A 152 6.41 6.45 11.85
C SER A 152 6.30 7.69 10.97
N HIS A 153 6.82 7.64 9.74
CA HIS A 153 6.71 8.74 8.79
C HIS A 153 5.25 9.04 8.42
N PHE A 154 4.43 8.02 8.22
CA PHE A 154 3.01 8.17 7.89
C PHE A 154 2.21 8.65 9.11
N GLU A 155 2.53 8.17 10.29
CA GLU A 155 1.93 8.61 11.55
C GLU A 155 2.19 10.10 11.81
N ASN A 156 3.41 10.58 11.53
CA ASN A 156 3.76 12.00 11.58
C ASN A 156 3.02 12.85 10.53
N LYS A 157 2.45 12.23 9.49
CA LYS A 157 1.63 12.89 8.45
C LYS A 157 0.13 12.63 8.62
N ARG A 158 -0.33 12.17 9.79
CA ARG A 158 -1.73 11.82 10.08
C ARG A 158 -2.73 12.88 9.66
N THR A 159 -2.50 14.14 10.04
CA THR A 159 -3.41 15.25 9.66
C THR A 159 -3.54 15.38 8.15
N PHE A 160 -2.44 15.23 7.41
CA PHE A 160 -2.48 15.29 5.96
C PHE A 160 -3.24 14.09 5.37
N LEU A 161 -2.90 12.88 5.76
CA LEU A 161 -3.51 11.65 5.23
C LEU A 161 -5.00 11.57 5.54
N ASP A 162 -5.40 11.80 6.80
CA ASP A 162 -6.76 11.53 7.25
C ASP A 162 -7.69 12.72 6.94
N THR A 163 -7.21 13.95 7.10
CA THR A 163 -8.05 15.14 6.96
C THR A 163 -7.94 15.77 5.58
N LEU A 164 -6.72 16.08 5.13
CA LEU A 164 -6.56 16.84 3.89
C LEU A 164 -6.72 15.96 2.65
N LEU A 165 -6.31 14.70 2.71
CA LEU A 165 -6.37 13.78 1.57
C LEU A 165 -7.66 12.94 1.59
N LEU A 166 -7.83 12.08 2.60
CA LEU A 166 -8.95 11.12 2.63
C LEU A 166 -10.31 11.79 2.86
N LYS A 167 -10.44 12.65 3.89
CA LYS A 167 -11.72 13.28 4.20
C LYS A 167 -12.20 14.16 3.06
N ARG A 168 -11.31 14.97 2.44
CA ARG A 168 -11.66 15.79 1.26
C ARG A 168 -12.10 14.92 0.09
N ARG A 169 -11.35 13.82 -0.21
CA ARG A 169 -11.75 12.91 -1.27
C ARG A 169 -13.13 12.31 -1.02
N ASN A 170 -13.41 11.91 0.22
CA ASN A 170 -14.71 11.36 0.58
C ASN A 170 -15.82 12.40 0.39
N ALA A 171 -15.63 13.63 0.84
CA ALA A 171 -16.59 14.72 0.61
C ALA A 171 -16.85 14.92 -0.89
N ILE A 172 -15.80 14.92 -1.71
CA ILE A 172 -15.92 15.04 -3.16
C ILE A 172 -16.68 13.84 -3.77
N ALA A 173 -16.36 12.62 -3.36
CA ALA A 173 -16.99 11.39 -3.86
C ALA A 173 -18.47 11.30 -3.51
N HIS A 174 -18.88 11.87 -2.37
CA HIS A 174 -20.29 11.96 -1.94
C HIS A 174 -21.01 13.22 -2.46
N GLY A 175 -20.42 13.94 -3.41
CA GLY A 175 -21.04 15.10 -4.03
C GLY A 175 -21.11 16.34 -3.15
N GLN A 176 -20.40 16.36 -2.01
CA GLN A 176 -20.36 17.51 -1.11
C GLN A 176 -19.52 18.64 -1.69
N GLN A 177 -19.87 19.87 -1.35
CA GLN A 177 -19.12 21.04 -1.77
C GLN A 177 -17.86 21.17 -0.88
N GLU A 178 -16.69 21.12 -1.51
CA GLU A 178 -15.39 21.24 -0.83
C GLU A 178 -14.64 22.43 -1.42
N PHE A 179 -14.24 23.36 -0.55
CA PHE A 179 -13.46 24.54 -0.96
C PHE A 179 -11.96 24.21 -0.92
N ILE A 180 -11.32 24.36 -2.07
CA ILE A 180 -9.90 24.08 -2.26
C ILE A 180 -9.23 25.32 -2.83
N HIS A 181 -8.20 25.81 -2.16
CA HIS A 181 -7.42 26.93 -2.65
C HIS A 181 -6.42 26.49 -3.72
N ALA A 182 -6.43 27.15 -4.87
CA ALA A 182 -5.51 26.82 -5.96
C ALA A 182 -4.02 26.91 -5.53
N GLY A 183 -3.71 27.82 -4.60
CA GLY A 183 -2.35 28.00 -4.08
C GLY A 183 -1.81 26.83 -3.25
N GLU A 184 -2.67 25.94 -2.71
CA GLU A 184 -2.23 24.79 -1.91
C GLU A 184 -1.93 23.53 -2.76
N ILE A 185 -2.34 23.50 -4.04
CA ILE A 185 -2.31 22.29 -4.87
C ILE A 185 -0.90 21.82 -5.17
N ASP A 186 0.05 22.72 -5.39
CA ASP A 186 1.43 22.32 -5.69
C ASP A 186 2.06 21.57 -4.50
N ASP A 187 1.91 22.11 -3.29
CA ASP A 187 2.40 21.48 -2.05
C ASP A 187 1.62 20.20 -1.71
N PHE A 188 0.32 20.19 -1.96
CA PHE A 188 -0.54 19.04 -1.75
C PHE A 188 -0.09 17.85 -2.61
N VAL A 189 0.06 18.05 -3.92
CA VAL A 189 0.51 17.01 -4.85
C VAL A 189 1.94 16.59 -4.55
N ALA A 190 2.83 17.53 -4.23
CA ALA A 190 4.21 17.21 -3.85
C ALA A 190 4.25 16.32 -2.59
N THR A 191 3.40 16.60 -1.60
CA THR A 191 3.31 15.78 -0.39
C THR A 191 2.82 14.36 -0.71
N VAL A 192 1.79 14.20 -1.56
CA VAL A 192 1.31 12.87 -1.97
C VAL A 192 2.41 12.08 -2.69
N LEU A 193 3.13 12.71 -3.63
CA LEU A 193 4.24 12.06 -4.33
C LEU A 193 5.37 11.66 -3.37
N SER A 194 5.70 12.52 -2.41
CA SER A 194 6.71 12.23 -1.39
C SER A 194 6.32 11.02 -0.51
N LEU A 195 5.04 10.89 -0.14
CA LEU A 195 4.55 9.72 0.60
C LEU A 195 4.67 8.43 -0.21
N MET A 196 4.37 8.49 -1.52
CA MET A 196 4.54 7.34 -2.42
C MET A 196 6.01 6.94 -2.55
N GLU A 197 6.91 7.91 -2.75
CA GLU A 197 8.35 7.69 -2.81
C GLU A 197 8.91 7.11 -1.51
N HIS A 198 8.41 7.61 -0.37
CA HIS A 198 8.84 7.10 0.93
C HIS A 198 8.42 5.63 1.12
N PHE A 199 7.16 5.27 0.83
CA PHE A 199 6.70 3.89 0.93
C PHE A 199 7.50 2.94 0.03
N ARG A 200 7.75 3.35 -1.21
CA ARG A 200 8.64 2.66 -2.13
C ARG A 200 10.02 2.43 -1.52
N SER A 201 10.64 3.50 -1.03
CA SER A 201 12.01 3.45 -0.47
C SER A 201 12.12 2.49 0.72
N LEU A 202 11.08 2.39 1.57
CA LEU A 202 11.04 1.43 2.67
C LEU A 202 11.11 -0.02 2.14
N LEU A 203 10.33 -0.35 1.11
CA LEU A 203 10.31 -1.69 0.53
C LEU A 203 11.60 -2.01 -0.23
N GLU A 204 12.13 -1.07 -1.01
CA GLU A 204 13.41 -1.23 -1.72
C GLU A 204 14.56 -1.42 -0.75
N ASN A 205 14.68 -0.59 0.28
CA ASN A 205 15.71 -0.72 1.30
C ASN A 205 15.66 -2.11 1.94
N LYS A 206 14.46 -2.61 2.25
CA LYS A 206 14.28 -3.94 2.83
C LYS A 206 14.76 -5.06 1.89
N ILE A 207 14.52 -4.93 0.59
CA ILE A 207 14.97 -5.89 -0.43
C ILE A 207 16.48 -5.82 -0.64
N TYR A 208 17.06 -4.62 -0.79
CA TYR A 208 18.48 -4.46 -1.07
C TYR A 208 19.37 -4.82 0.13
N THR A 209 18.94 -4.52 1.34
CA THR A 209 19.65 -4.90 2.57
C THR A 209 19.37 -6.36 2.99
N LYS A 210 18.42 -7.03 2.32
CA LYS A 210 17.93 -8.36 2.67
C LYS A 210 17.41 -8.46 4.11
N SER A 211 16.98 -7.36 4.71
CA SER A 211 16.45 -7.33 6.08
C SER A 211 15.08 -8.01 6.24
N TYR A 212 14.55 -8.57 5.16
CA TYR A 212 13.43 -9.50 5.17
C TYR A 212 13.85 -10.95 5.50
N ALA A 213 15.14 -11.26 5.49
CA ALA A 213 15.69 -12.56 5.85
C ALA A 213 15.97 -12.63 7.36
N ALA A 214 15.81 -13.85 7.94
CA ALA A 214 16.13 -14.15 9.33
C ALA A 214 17.64 -14.18 9.58
#